data_dedcf29a2bf8daeb4e9e510c495e2e0d
#
_entry.id   dedcf29a2bf8daeb4e9e510c495e2e0d
#
_cell.length_a   1.000
_cell.length_b   1.000
_cell.length_c   1.000
_cell.angle_alpha   90.00
_cell.angle_beta   90.00
_cell.angle_gamma   90.00
#
_symmetry.space_group_name_H-M   'P 1'
#
loop_
_entity.id
_entity.type
_entity.pdbx_description
1 polymer ?
#
loop_
_entity_poly.entity_id
_entity_poly.type
_entity_poly.pdbx_seq_one_letter_code
_entity_poly.pdbx_strand_id
1 'polypeptide(L)'
;YQNPKRAKKLYKEIVPKTVDEYLDFMEKAKTQNELQLLMNPVWHVHNAKIPKEEIIMSFSMLLNLVETSNADTKELLWKFVKKYKEDISEKNYPIFDNLIDYAIKYFNDVIKLKKKYKNPNIEEKVALEALIKVLDNCNDQMSPEDIQTLIYSTGKENGYSENLRDWFKLIYE
;
A
#
# COMPACT_ATOMS: atom_id res chain seq x y z
N TYR A 1 -10.38 34.75 2.94
CA TYR A 1 -9.96 35.28 4.25
C TYR A 1 -10.26 34.24 5.32
N GLN A 2 -9.25 33.43 5.70
CA GLN A 2 -9.40 32.45 6.77
C GLN A 2 -9.23 33.16 8.11
N ASN A 3 -10.22 33.00 9.00
CA ASN A 3 -10.09 33.48 10.35
C ASN A 3 -8.95 32.77 11.08
N PRO A 4 -7.88 33.47 11.53
CA PRO A 4 -6.70 32.82 12.13
C PRO A 4 -7.02 32.03 13.40
N LYS A 5 -8.16 32.26 14.04
CA LYS A 5 -8.68 31.54 15.21
C LYS A 5 -9.26 30.12 14.81
N ARG A 6 -9.41 29.82 13.52
CA ARG A 6 -9.93 28.54 12.99
C ARG A 6 -8.91 27.78 12.16
N ALA A 7 -7.62 27.91 12.44
CA ALA A 7 -6.60 27.09 11.81
C ALA A 7 -6.92 25.60 12.06
N LYS A 8 -7.28 24.88 11.00
CA LYS A 8 -7.47 23.43 11.08
C LYS A 8 -6.11 22.77 11.31
N LYS A 9 -6.00 21.97 12.36
CA LYS A 9 -4.83 21.10 12.53
C LYS A 9 -4.83 20.07 11.42
N LEU A 10 -3.77 20.01 10.64
CA LEU A 10 -3.55 18.96 9.66
C LEU A 10 -2.84 17.80 10.36
N TYR A 11 -3.52 16.68 10.46
CA TYR A 11 -2.94 15.43 10.99
C TYR A 11 -2.37 14.62 9.84
N LYS A 12 -1.21 14.00 10.06
CA LYS A 12 -0.56 13.17 9.02
C LYS A 12 -1.46 12.02 8.56
N GLU A 13 -2.30 11.50 9.43
CA GLU A 13 -3.22 10.41 9.16
C GLU A 13 -4.30 10.74 8.11
N ILE A 14 -4.57 12.01 7.86
CA ILE A 14 -5.55 12.42 6.85
C ILE A 14 -4.96 12.43 5.43
N VAL A 15 -3.63 12.38 5.31
CA VAL A 15 -2.94 12.51 4.01
C VAL A 15 -3.41 11.48 2.99
N PRO A 16 -3.50 10.16 3.30
CA PRO A 16 -3.95 9.19 2.31
C PRO A 16 -5.34 9.50 1.75
N LYS A 17 -6.28 9.82 2.63
CA LYS A 17 -7.64 10.22 2.23
C LYS A 17 -7.65 11.46 1.37
N THR A 18 -6.86 12.48 1.72
CA THR A 18 -6.80 13.73 0.94
C THR A 18 -6.19 13.51 -0.44
N VAL A 19 -5.20 12.63 -0.55
CA VAL A 19 -4.61 12.25 -1.85
C VAL A 19 -5.64 11.50 -2.69
N ASP A 20 -6.36 10.54 -2.11
CA ASP A 20 -7.40 9.80 -2.82
C ASP A 20 -8.54 10.72 -3.28
N GLU A 21 -8.99 11.67 -2.45
CA GLU A 21 -9.96 12.70 -2.85
C GLU A 21 -9.45 13.55 -4.03
N TYR A 22 -8.17 13.92 -4.04
CA TYR A 22 -7.57 14.63 -5.17
C TYR A 22 -7.56 13.78 -6.44
N LEU A 23 -7.20 12.51 -6.37
CA LEU A 23 -7.23 11.58 -7.51
C LEU A 23 -8.65 11.39 -8.05
N ASP A 24 -9.65 11.29 -7.18
CA ASP A 24 -11.07 11.24 -7.56
C ASP A 24 -11.51 12.51 -8.31
N PHE A 25 -11.07 13.69 -7.85
CA PHE A 25 -11.36 14.94 -8.54
C PHE A 25 -10.66 15.01 -9.90
N MET A 26 -9.46 14.47 -10.05
CA MET A 26 -8.78 14.34 -11.35
C MET A 26 -9.60 13.47 -12.31
N GLU A 27 -10.06 12.31 -11.87
CA GLU A 27 -10.89 11.43 -12.73
C GLU A 27 -12.20 12.11 -13.13
N LYS A 28 -12.91 12.73 -12.19
CA LYS A 28 -14.14 13.47 -12.47
C LYS A 28 -13.93 14.60 -13.49
N ALA A 29 -12.79 15.27 -13.42
CA ALA A 29 -12.50 16.37 -14.33
C ALA A 29 -12.45 15.96 -15.80
N LYS A 30 -12.18 14.69 -16.12
CA LYS A 30 -12.14 14.18 -17.49
C LYS A 30 -13.48 14.21 -18.21
N THR A 31 -14.58 14.20 -17.46
CA THR A 31 -15.96 14.14 -17.97
C THR A 31 -16.79 15.38 -17.67
N GLN A 32 -16.23 16.34 -16.93
CA GLN A 32 -16.93 17.56 -16.50
C GLN A 32 -16.96 18.61 -17.61
N ASN A 33 -18.07 19.36 -17.70
CA ASN A 33 -18.17 20.55 -18.52
C ASN A 33 -17.46 21.76 -17.86
N GLU A 34 -17.34 22.88 -18.59
CA GLU A 34 -16.61 24.08 -18.13
C GLU A 34 -17.11 24.60 -16.76
N LEU A 35 -18.43 24.68 -16.55
CA LEU A 35 -19.00 25.16 -15.29
C LEU A 35 -18.68 24.21 -14.13
N GLN A 36 -18.72 22.92 -14.38
CA GLN A 36 -18.37 21.89 -13.38
C GLN A 36 -16.87 21.93 -13.05
N LEU A 37 -16.02 22.16 -14.09
CA LEU A 37 -14.58 22.29 -13.90
C LEU A 37 -14.22 23.49 -13.02
N LEU A 38 -14.91 24.61 -13.13
CA LEU A 38 -14.71 25.77 -12.26
C LEU A 38 -14.99 25.46 -10.78
N MET A 39 -15.83 24.46 -10.49
CA MET A 39 -16.11 24.00 -9.14
C MET A 39 -15.18 22.87 -8.67
N ASN A 40 -14.35 22.34 -9.58
CA ASN A 40 -13.43 21.25 -9.28
C ASN A 40 -12.12 21.80 -8.70
N PRO A 41 -11.70 21.39 -7.47
CA PRO A 41 -10.46 21.88 -6.86
C PRO A 41 -9.23 21.66 -7.72
N VAL A 42 -9.17 20.56 -8.47
CA VAL A 42 -8.03 20.18 -9.31
C VAL A 42 -7.82 21.18 -10.47
N TRP A 43 -8.90 21.77 -10.99
CA TRP A 43 -8.83 22.84 -11.97
C TRP A 43 -7.99 24.03 -11.47
N HIS A 44 -8.21 24.44 -10.25
CA HIS A 44 -7.50 25.58 -9.65
C HIS A 44 -6.06 25.22 -9.28
N VAL A 45 -5.83 24.02 -8.75
CA VAL A 45 -4.48 23.54 -8.39
C VAL A 45 -3.57 23.47 -9.63
N HIS A 46 -4.11 23.09 -10.78
CA HIS A 46 -3.36 22.95 -12.03
C HIS A 46 -3.46 24.14 -12.98
N ASN A 47 -3.96 25.29 -12.51
CA ASN A 47 -4.13 26.48 -13.37
C ASN A 47 -4.83 26.15 -14.69
N ALA A 48 -5.96 25.45 -14.64
CA ALA A 48 -6.75 24.98 -15.78
C ALA A 48 -6.05 23.94 -16.71
N LYS A 49 -4.89 23.44 -16.33
CA LYS A 49 -4.13 22.42 -17.09
C LYS A 49 -4.15 21.09 -16.38
N ILE A 50 -5.34 20.50 -16.24
CA ILE A 50 -5.51 19.24 -15.52
C ILE A 50 -4.73 18.12 -16.24
N PRO A 51 -3.92 17.33 -15.50
CA PRO A 51 -3.25 16.17 -16.06
C PRO A 51 -4.25 15.15 -16.60
N LYS A 52 -3.91 14.53 -17.72
CA LYS A 52 -4.75 13.50 -18.37
C LYS A 52 -4.34 12.07 -18.02
N GLU A 53 -3.37 11.93 -17.14
CA GLU A 53 -2.88 10.63 -16.71
C GLU A 53 -4.02 9.80 -16.10
N GLU A 54 -4.09 8.53 -16.45
CA GLU A 54 -5.04 7.60 -15.89
C GLU A 54 -4.63 7.21 -14.47
N ILE A 55 -5.58 7.12 -13.56
CA ILE A 55 -5.32 6.67 -12.19
C ILE A 55 -5.29 5.15 -12.18
N ILE A 56 -4.12 4.57 -11.90
CA ILE A 56 -3.91 3.11 -11.87
C ILE A 56 -4.56 2.52 -10.61
N MET A 57 -4.32 3.12 -9.46
CA MET A 57 -4.89 2.74 -8.19
C MET A 57 -4.91 3.92 -7.21
N SER A 58 -5.70 3.81 -6.15
CA SER A 58 -5.75 4.82 -5.09
C SER A 58 -4.44 4.84 -4.29
N PHE A 59 -4.15 5.98 -3.63
CA PHE A 59 -2.98 6.10 -2.76
C PHE A 59 -3.07 5.17 -1.55
N SER A 60 -4.28 4.99 -0.99
CA SER A 60 -4.52 4.03 0.08
C SER A 60 -4.23 2.60 -0.35
N MET A 61 -4.61 2.21 -1.58
CA MET A 61 -4.29 0.89 -2.13
C MET A 61 -2.78 0.72 -2.35
N LEU A 62 -2.10 1.77 -2.81
CA LEU A 62 -0.65 1.77 -2.97
C LEU A 62 0.07 1.62 -1.63
N LEU A 63 -0.40 2.27 -0.56
CA LEU A 63 0.13 2.09 0.80
C LEU A 63 -0.05 0.66 1.31
N ASN A 64 -1.20 0.05 1.07
CA ASN A 64 -1.43 -1.36 1.41
C ASN A 64 -0.46 -2.28 0.64
N LEU A 65 -0.18 -1.95 -0.62
CA LEU A 65 0.79 -2.71 -1.42
C LEU A 65 2.22 -2.58 -0.85
N VAL A 66 2.65 -1.37 -0.47
CA VAL A 66 3.94 -1.14 0.21
C VAL A 66 4.02 -1.97 1.50
N GLU A 67 2.96 -1.96 2.29
CA GLU A 67 2.91 -2.66 3.57
C GLU A 67 2.97 -4.18 3.40
N THR A 68 2.16 -4.75 2.50
CA THR A 68 2.05 -6.21 2.31
C THR A 68 3.25 -6.80 1.58
N SER A 69 3.84 -6.06 0.64
CA SER A 69 5.02 -6.51 -0.09
C SER A 69 6.34 -6.18 0.60
N ASN A 70 6.29 -5.41 1.69
CA ASN A 70 7.47 -4.82 2.34
C ASN A 70 8.42 -4.14 1.33
N ALA A 71 7.85 -3.54 0.28
CA ALA A 71 8.61 -2.89 -0.77
C ALA A 71 9.23 -1.60 -0.25
N ASP A 72 10.54 -1.60 -0.11
CA ASP A 72 11.35 -0.46 0.34
C ASP A 72 11.94 0.35 -0.82
N THR A 73 11.84 -0.16 -2.04
CA THR A 73 12.33 0.50 -3.25
C THR A 73 11.23 0.70 -4.29
N LYS A 74 11.41 1.76 -5.07
CA LYS A 74 10.51 2.12 -6.17
C LYS A 74 10.43 1.03 -7.23
N GLU A 75 11.57 0.46 -7.59
CA GLU A 75 11.69 -0.59 -8.60
C GLU A 75 10.92 -1.85 -8.21
N LEU A 76 10.99 -2.20 -6.92
CA LEU A 76 10.26 -3.35 -6.40
C LEU A 76 8.76 -3.10 -6.44
N LEU A 77 8.32 -1.91 -6.02
CA LEU A 77 6.89 -1.56 -6.03
C LEU A 77 6.33 -1.51 -7.46
N TRP A 78 7.09 -0.98 -8.43
CA TRP A 78 6.72 -1.03 -9.84
C TRP A 78 6.54 -2.45 -10.38
N LYS A 79 7.37 -3.42 -9.96
CA LYS A 79 7.17 -4.83 -10.33
C LYS A 79 5.82 -5.38 -9.88
N PHE A 80 5.38 -5.01 -8.66
CA PHE A 80 4.07 -5.42 -8.18
C PHE A 80 2.94 -4.71 -8.93
N VAL A 81 3.05 -3.41 -9.16
CA VAL A 81 2.04 -2.61 -9.87
C VAL A 81 1.85 -3.13 -11.30
N LYS A 82 2.92 -3.49 -12.02
CA LYS A 82 2.87 -4.06 -13.37
C LYS A 82 2.11 -5.40 -13.45
N LYS A 83 1.92 -6.11 -12.32
CA LYS A 83 1.05 -7.30 -12.29
C LYS A 83 -0.44 -6.95 -12.36
N TYR A 84 -0.83 -5.72 -11.98
CA TYR A 84 -2.22 -5.26 -12.10
C TYR A 84 -2.53 -4.67 -13.46
N LYS A 85 -1.53 -4.10 -14.14
CA LYS A 85 -1.66 -3.49 -15.46
C LYS A 85 -0.32 -3.59 -16.19
N GLU A 86 -0.27 -4.34 -17.29
CA GLU A 86 0.98 -4.72 -17.96
C GLU A 86 1.65 -3.55 -18.72
N ASP A 87 0.89 -2.76 -19.44
CA ASP A 87 1.41 -1.72 -20.36
C ASP A 87 1.67 -0.37 -19.67
N ILE A 88 2.27 -0.38 -18.47
CA ILE A 88 2.57 0.83 -17.71
C ILE A 88 4.07 0.97 -17.43
N SER A 89 4.53 2.21 -17.40
CA SER A 89 5.93 2.54 -17.09
C SER A 89 6.04 3.91 -16.42
N GLU A 90 7.14 4.14 -15.76
CA GLU A 90 7.49 5.41 -15.11
C GLU A 90 7.37 6.60 -16.07
N LYS A 91 7.73 6.40 -17.36
CA LYS A 91 7.69 7.45 -18.39
C LYS A 91 6.27 7.83 -18.79
N ASN A 92 5.36 6.84 -18.82
CA ASN A 92 3.99 7.05 -19.29
C ASN A 92 3.06 7.50 -18.14
N TYR A 93 3.47 7.30 -16.89
CA TYR A 93 2.70 7.59 -15.69
C TYR A 93 3.52 8.40 -14.66
N PRO A 94 3.97 9.62 -15.00
CA PRO A 94 4.84 10.41 -14.12
C PRO A 94 4.17 10.84 -12.81
N ILE A 95 2.86 11.04 -12.78
CA ILE A 95 2.13 11.37 -11.52
C ILE A 95 2.10 10.13 -10.63
N PHE A 96 1.79 8.97 -11.19
CA PHE A 96 1.76 7.72 -10.44
C PHE A 96 3.17 7.33 -9.96
N ASP A 97 4.19 7.58 -10.77
CA ASP A 97 5.59 7.39 -10.40
C ASP A 97 5.97 8.20 -9.16
N ASN A 98 5.53 9.46 -9.08
CA ASN A 98 5.70 10.28 -7.88
C ASN A 98 4.88 9.77 -6.69
N LEU A 99 3.66 9.25 -6.94
CA LEU A 99 2.84 8.67 -5.86
C LEU A 99 3.50 7.45 -5.23
N ILE A 100 4.22 6.64 -6.00
CA ILE A 100 5.03 5.51 -5.50
C ILE A 100 6.09 6.01 -4.51
N ASP A 101 6.86 7.04 -4.86
CA ASP A 101 7.86 7.63 -3.96
C ASP A 101 7.21 8.15 -2.68
N TYR A 102 6.09 8.85 -2.80
CA TYR A 102 5.36 9.36 -1.65
C TYR A 102 4.76 8.26 -0.79
N ALA A 103 4.30 7.15 -1.37
CA ALA A 103 3.77 6.02 -0.63
C ALA A 103 4.86 5.35 0.22
N ILE A 104 6.03 5.08 -0.37
CA ILE A 104 7.18 4.51 0.36
C ILE A 104 7.61 5.45 1.49
N LYS A 105 7.73 6.75 1.19
CA LYS A 105 8.10 7.74 2.19
C LYS A 105 7.07 7.84 3.32
N TYR A 106 5.78 7.94 2.98
CA TYR A 106 4.72 8.02 3.99
C TYR A 106 4.66 6.75 4.85
N PHE A 107 4.84 5.58 4.25
CA PHE A 107 4.93 4.32 4.98
C PHE A 107 6.06 4.36 6.01
N ASN A 108 7.27 4.73 5.60
CA ASN A 108 8.42 4.79 6.50
C ASN A 108 8.28 5.86 7.59
N ASP A 109 7.78 7.07 7.24
CA ASP A 109 7.73 8.22 8.14
C ASP A 109 6.52 8.19 9.10
N VAL A 110 5.45 7.46 8.76
CA VAL A 110 4.20 7.51 9.52
C VAL A 110 3.70 6.13 9.93
N ILE A 111 3.59 5.18 9.01
CA ILE A 111 2.97 3.87 9.29
C ILE A 111 3.95 3.00 10.06
N LYS A 112 5.15 2.82 9.54
CA LYS A 112 6.18 1.96 10.13
C LYS A 112 6.54 2.35 11.55
N LEU A 113 6.58 3.65 11.85
CA LEU A 113 6.88 4.17 13.20
C LEU A 113 5.77 3.86 14.22
N LYS A 114 4.55 3.62 13.76
CA LYS A 114 3.40 3.29 14.62
C LYS A 114 3.24 1.79 14.85
N LYS A 115 3.87 0.96 14.02
CA LYS A 115 3.83 -0.48 14.17
C LYS A 115 4.51 -0.88 15.49
N LYS A 116 3.79 -1.62 16.30
CA LYS A 116 4.30 -2.25 17.50
C LYS A 116 4.31 -3.74 17.26
N TYR A 117 5.50 -4.30 17.18
CA TYR A 117 5.66 -5.75 17.07
C TYR A 117 5.65 -6.36 18.45
N LYS A 118 4.97 -7.50 18.60
CA LYS A 118 5.01 -8.32 19.79
C LYS A 118 6.33 -9.10 19.81
N ASN A 119 6.99 -9.16 20.96
CA ASN A 119 8.10 -10.10 21.13
C ASN A 119 7.53 -11.51 21.26
N PRO A 120 7.88 -12.45 20.36
CA PRO A 120 7.40 -13.82 20.44
C PRO A 120 7.92 -14.51 21.70
N ASN A 121 7.10 -15.35 22.31
CA ASN A 121 7.54 -16.26 23.36
C ASN A 121 8.41 -17.40 22.78
N ILE A 122 8.89 -18.31 23.60
CA ILE A 122 9.82 -19.37 23.17
C ILE A 122 9.15 -20.30 22.15
N GLU A 123 7.90 -20.68 22.34
CA GLU A 123 7.14 -21.58 21.46
C GLU A 123 6.81 -20.88 20.13
N GLU A 124 6.35 -19.64 20.20
CA GLU A 124 6.10 -18.79 19.04
C GLU A 124 7.37 -18.58 18.20
N LYS A 125 8.52 -18.38 18.85
CA LYS A 125 9.81 -18.25 18.18
C LYS A 125 10.20 -19.51 17.44
N VAL A 126 10.03 -20.69 18.02
CA VAL A 126 10.30 -21.98 17.38
C VAL A 126 9.42 -22.15 16.13
N ALA A 127 8.14 -21.81 16.24
CA ALA A 127 7.21 -21.89 15.11
C ALA A 127 7.57 -20.93 13.97
N LEU A 128 7.98 -19.69 14.29
CA LEU A 128 8.44 -18.71 13.29
C LEU A 128 9.77 -19.15 12.64
N GLU A 129 10.72 -19.71 13.41
CA GLU A 129 11.97 -20.25 12.85
C GLU A 129 11.72 -21.45 11.93
N ALA A 130 10.73 -22.30 12.24
CA ALA A 130 10.30 -23.36 11.34
C ALA A 130 9.71 -22.80 10.05
N LEU A 131 8.89 -21.77 10.11
CA LEU A 131 8.35 -21.10 8.94
C LEU A 131 9.45 -20.47 8.06
N ILE A 132 10.43 -19.80 8.65
CA ILE A 132 11.57 -19.22 7.92
C ILE A 132 12.29 -20.32 7.14
N LYS A 133 12.62 -21.44 7.77
CA LYS A 133 13.30 -22.58 7.12
C LYS A 133 12.49 -23.14 5.94
N VAL A 134 11.18 -23.24 6.08
CA VAL A 134 10.30 -23.71 5.01
C VAL A 134 10.30 -22.71 3.85
N LEU A 135 10.19 -21.41 4.12
CA LEU A 135 10.18 -20.39 3.09
C LEU A 135 11.54 -20.24 2.38
N ASP A 136 12.65 -20.39 3.10
CA ASP A 136 14.00 -20.35 2.52
C ASP A 136 14.24 -21.52 1.52
N ASN A 137 13.51 -22.62 1.66
CA ASN A 137 13.55 -23.75 0.73
C ASN A 137 12.56 -23.63 -0.45
N CYS A 138 11.71 -22.61 -0.47
CA CYS A 138 10.82 -22.33 -1.59
C CYS A 138 11.64 -21.81 -2.79
N ASN A 139 11.25 -22.24 -3.99
CA ASN A 139 11.85 -21.76 -5.24
C ASN A 139 10.82 -21.04 -6.11
N ASP A 140 11.31 -20.33 -7.12
CA ASP A 140 10.47 -19.52 -8.03
C ASP A 140 9.49 -20.34 -8.88
N GLN A 141 9.57 -21.68 -8.84
CA GLN A 141 8.68 -22.59 -9.59
C GLN A 141 7.48 -23.06 -8.78
N MET A 142 7.45 -22.78 -7.48
CA MET A 142 6.33 -23.14 -6.61
C MET A 142 5.13 -22.22 -6.88
N SER A 143 3.95 -22.81 -6.97
CA SER A 143 2.73 -22.04 -7.11
C SER A 143 2.39 -21.29 -5.79
N PRO A 144 1.63 -20.18 -5.86
CA PRO A 144 1.15 -19.50 -4.65
C PRO A 144 0.34 -20.44 -3.73
N GLU A 145 -0.40 -21.38 -4.30
CA GLU A 145 -1.19 -22.38 -3.59
C GLU A 145 -0.30 -23.38 -2.82
N ASP A 146 0.84 -23.79 -3.42
CA ASP A 146 1.81 -24.66 -2.74
C ASP A 146 2.46 -23.94 -1.57
N ILE A 147 2.89 -22.70 -1.75
CA ILE A 147 3.45 -21.87 -0.67
C ILE A 147 2.43 -21.66 0.43
N GLN A 148 1.19 -21.37 0.08
CA GLN A 148 0.10 -21.23 1.06
C GLN A 148 -0.08 -22.54 1.86
N THR A 149 -0.09 -23.67 1.19
CA THR A 149 -0.21 -24.99 1.83
C THR A 149 0.93 -25.26 2.81
N LEU A 150 2.17 -24.90 2.43
CA LEU A 150 3.33 -25.00 3.34
C LEU A 150 3.19 -24.13 4.57
N ILE A 151 2.70 -22.89 4.45
CA ILE A 151 2.47 -22.00 5.58
C ILE A 151 1.43 -22.60 6.54
N TYR A 152 0.34 -23.16 6.00
CA TYR A 152 -0.70 -23.80 6.81
C TYR A 152 -0.19 -25.05 7.51
N SER A 153 0.55 -25.93 6.81
CA SER A 153 1.09 -27.15 7.41
C SER A 153 2.11 -26.85 8.52
N THR A 154 3.00 -25.87 8.28
CA THR A 154 3.96 -25.44 9.29
C THR A 154 3.26 -24.95 10.57
N GLY A 155 2.18 -24.17 10.46
CA GLY A 155 1.40 -23.76 11.62
C GLY A 155 0.80 -24.95 12.37
N LYS A 156 0.20 -25.90 11.66
CA LYS A 156 -0.39 -27.11 12.27
C LYS A 156 0.65 -27.96 12.99
N GLU A 157 1.81 -28.15 12.42
CA GLU A 157 2.91 -28.95 12.97
C GLU A 157 3.57 -28.30 14.20
N ASN A 158 3.45 -26.98 14.34
CA ASN A 158 4.03 -26.20 15.44
C ASN A 158 3.00 -25.72 16.47
N GLY A 159 1.92 -26.48 16.68
CA GLY A 159 0.99 -26.27 17.79
C GLY A 159 -0.26 -25.47 17.47
N TYR A 160 -0.46 -25.05 16.20
CA TYR A 160 -1.63 -24.25 15.78
C TYR A 160 -2.68 -25.06 15.01
N SER A 161 -2.69 -26.40 15.16
CA SER A 161 -3.61 -27.28 14.45
C SER A 161 -5.08 -26.99 14.73
N GLU A 162 -5.42 -26.61 15.97
CA GLU A 162 -6.79 -26.33 16.40
C GLU A 162 -7.21 -24.87 16.12
N ASN A 163 -6.25 -23.95 16.04
CA ASN A 163 -6.53 -22.53 15.87
C ASN A 163 -5.53 -21.85 14.91
N LEU A 164 -5.73 -22.04 13.62
CA LEU A 164 -4.93 -21.40 12.58
C LEU A 164 -5.04 -19.87 12.58
N ARG A 165 -6.10 -19.31 13.18
CA ARG A 165 -6.23 -17.85 13.31
C ARG A 165 -5.12 -17.26 14.18
N ASP A 166 -4.76 -17.94 15.28
CA ASP A 166 -3.67 -17.48 16.14
C ASP A 166 -2.30 -17.63 15.46
N TRP A 167 -2.14 -18.63 14.57
CA TRP A 167 -0.97 -18.76 13.71
C TRP A 167 -0.77 -17.54 12.81
N PHE A 168 -1.81 -17.17 12.05
CA PHE A 168 -1.73 -16.00 11.21
C PHE A 168 -1.59 -14.69 11.99
N LYS A 169 -2.22 -14.61 13.16
CA LYS A 169 -2.04 -13.47 14.05
C LYS A 169 -0.58 -13.33 14.48
N LEU A 170 0.10 -14.42 14.84
CA LEU A 170 1.52 -14.41 15.17
C LEU A 170 2.40 -13.93 14.01
N ILE A 171 2.10 -14.35 12.79
CA ILE A 171 2.86 -13.92 11.59
C ILE A 171 2.74 -12.43 11.32
N TYR A 172 1.57 -11.82 11.64
CA TYR A 172 1.27 -10.41 11.34
C TYR A 172 1.55 -9.42 12.49
N GLU A 173 1.75 -9.90 13.71
CA GLU A 173 2.08 -9.09 14.90
C GLU A 173 3.58 -8.96 15.14
#